data_ae704eb49949605ad0edfad744479c09
#
_entry.id   ae704eb49949605ad0edfad744479c09
#
_cell.length_a   1.000
_cell.length_b   1.000
_cell.length_c   1.000
_cell.angle_alpha   90.00
_cell.angle_beta   90.00
_cell.angle_gamma   90.00
#
_symmetry.space_group_name_H-M   'P 1'
#
loop_
_entity.id
_entity.type
_entity.pdbx_description
1 polymer ?
#
loop_
_entity_poly.entity_id
_entity_poly.type
_entity_poly.pdbx_seq_one_letter_code
_entity_poly.pdbx_strand_id
1 'polypeptide(L)'
;LLLGQFIAKCILPVWYKEIKIDGCDSCAILIDTFGQVQMRKLAALMTIMIRTAYQTAGVQLPVETVDLIVNKSLENLRVIDCCNNDQLHLSLYALEDELLSDEKIALLAIDNILAYYWQMRREKRILGMDQYARSLVRIIRARISQFCNMTVYTRWDESMSQNETPVTSLNSPKRTDLLEEMGVNYRLQLCKSFIVREFICRVQSINDTKQIRYTISDSGIKWIL
;
A
#
# COMPACT_ATOMS: atom_id res chain seq x y z
N LEU A 1 3.24 2.89 -6.89
CA LEU A 1 3.77 4.18 -6.42
C LEU A 1 3.24 4.53 -5.02
N LEU A 2 1.90 4.60 -4.80
CA LEU A 2 1.31 4.94 -3.49
C LEU A 2 1.73 3.96 -2.39
N LEU A 3 1.68 2.65 -2.66
CA LEU A 3 2.14 1.63 -1.71
C LEU A 3 3.61 1.85 -1.33
N GLY A 4 4.47 2.17 -2.33
CA GLY A 4 5.87 2.51 -2.07
C GLY A 4 6.05 3.73 -1.17
N GLN A 5 5.16 4.74 -1.25
CA GLN A 5 5.18 5.89 -0.33
C GLN A 5 4.81 5.48 1.11
N PHE A 6 3.82 4.59 1.30
CA PHE A 6 3.50 4.06 2.62
C PHE A 6 4.69 3.29 3.21
N ILE A 7 5.33 2.42 2.41
CA ILE A 7 6.52 1.68 2.84
C ILE A 7 7.65 2.64 3.19
N ALA A 8 8.00 3.58 2.28
CA ALA A 8 9.07 4.56 2.52
C ALA A 8 8.81 5.38 3.81
N LYS A 9 7.56 5.84 4.00
CA LYS A 9 7.17 6.59 5.20
C LYS A 9 7.30 5.75 6.47
N CYS A 10 6.95 4.47 6.42
CA CYS A 10 7.04 3.55 7.55
C CYS A 10 8.51 3.34 7.99
N ILE A 11 9.40 3.04 7.04
CA ILE A 11 10.76 2.61 7.34
C ILE A 11 11.78 3.76 7.51
N LEU A 12 11.48 4.97 6.99
CA LEU A 12 12.33 6.14 7.19
C LEU A 12 12.33 6.59 8.66
N PRO A 13 13.45 7.13 9.17
CA PRO A 13 13.51 7.63 10.53
C PRO A 13 12.65 8.89 10.72
N VAL A 14 12.14 9.11 11.93
CA VAL A 14 11.44 10.36 12.29
C VAL A 14 12.42 11.54 12.23
N TRP A 15 13.61 11.34 12.80
CA TRP A 15 14.67 12.31 12.84
C TRP A 15 15.99 11.70 12.41
N TYR A 16 16.79 12.45 11.70
CA TYR A 16 18.18 12.13 11.49
C TYR A 16 19.03 13.31 11.94
N LYS A 17 19.78 13.12 13.04
CA LYS A 17 20.42 14.21 13.77
C LYS A 17 19.35 15.26 14.14
N GLU A 18 19.53 16.51 13.72
CA GLU A 18 18.62 17.62 13.99
C GLU A 18 17.55 17.84 12.91
N ILE A 19 17.56 17.04 11.83
CA ILE A 19 16.66 17.18 10.69
C ILE A 19 15.46 16.25 10.84
N LYS A 20 14.25 16.82 10.81
CA LYS A 20 13.00 16.05 10.81
C LYS A 20 12.74 15.49 9.41
N ILE A 21 12.93 14.18 9.22
CA ILE A 21 12.62 13.46 7.97
C ILE A 21 11.14 13.09 7.93
N ASP A 22 10.51 13.00 9.12
CA ASP A 22 9.08 12.74 9.27
C ASP A 22 8.67 11.33 8.80
N GLY A 23 9.56 10.32 8.93
CA GLY A 23 9.26 8.90 8.84
C GLY A 23 8.57 8.36 10.10
N CYS A 24 8.41 7.05 10.20
CA CYS A 24 7.83 6.38 11.37
C CYS A 24 8.86 5.60 12.19
N ASP A 25 10.09 5.41 11.68
CA ASP A 25 11.17 4.62 12.29
C ASP A 25 10.74 3.21 12.69
N SER A 26 9.93 2.59 11.85
CA SER A 26 9.29 1.28 12.09
C SER A 26 9.65 0.30 11.00
N CYS A 27 9.38 -0.99 11.24
CA CYS A 27 9.56 -2.04 10.25
C CYS A 27 8.31 -2.25 9.39
N ALA A 28 8.51 -2.71 8.15
CA ALA A 28 7.46 -3.09 7.24
C ALA A 28 7.68 -4.49 6.68
N ILE A 29 6.60 -5.24 6.48
CA ILE A 29 6.58 -6.47 5.69
C ILE A 29 5.91 -6.17 4.35
N LEU A 30 6.57 -6.53 3.25
CA LEU A 30 6.00 -6.48 1.91
C LEU A 30 5.85 -7.90 1.37
N ILE A 31 4.63 -8.32 1.09
CA ILE A 31 4.35 -9.52 0.31
C ILE A 31 4.21 -9.09 -1.15
N ASP A 32 5.21 -9.41 -1.97
CA ASP A 32 5.22 -9.14 -3.41
C ASP A 32 4.82 -10.39 -4.19
N THR A 33 3.66 -10.34 -4.85
CA THR A 33 3.11 -11.50 -5.57
C THR A 33 3.44 -11.51 -7.05
N PHE A 34 3.99 -10.42 -7.58
CA PHE A 34 4.31 -10.26 -9.00
C PHE A 34 5.76 -9.87 -9.27
N GLY A 35 6.57 -9.65 -8.24
CA GLY A 35 7.92 -9.12 -8.41
C GLY A 35 7.93 -7.71 -9.00
N GLN A 36 6.86 -6.94 -8.79
CA GLN A 36 6.70 -5.61 -9.40
C GLN A 36 7.26 -4.48 -8.53
N VAL A 37 7.50 -4.75 -7.26
CA VAL A 37 8.04 -3.73 -6.36
C VAL A 37 9.53 -3.57 -6.61
N GLN A 38 9.88 -2.54 -7.38
CA GLN A 38 11.28 -2.26 -7.72
C GLN A 38 11.95 -1.53 -6.56
N MET A 39 12.88 -2.19 -5.86
CA MET A 39 13.65 -1.60 -4.75
C MET A 39 14.39 -0.32 -5.16
N ARG A 40 14.87 -0.25 -6.41
CA ARG A 40 15.49 0.99 -6.94
C ARG A 40 14.52 2.18 -6.94
N LYS A 41 13.24 1.96 -7.28
CA LYS A 41 12.23 3.02 -7.24
C LYS A 41 11.88 3.42 -5.81
N LEU A 42 11.85 2.46 -4.89
CA LEU A 42 11.65 2.74 -3.47
C LEU A 42 12.80 3.57 -2.91
N ALA A 43 14.05 3.18 -3.18
CA ALA A 43 15.23 3.95 -2.77
C ALA A 43 15.26 5.36 -3.36
N ALA A 44 14.90 5.52 -4.65
CA ALA A 44 14.81 6.84 -5.28
C ALA A 44 13.74 7.72 -4.62
N LEU A 45 12.59 7.14 -4.28
CA LEU A 45 11.51 7.84 -3.57
C LEU A 45 11.98 8.31 -2.18
N MET A 46 12.63 7.41 -1.41
CA MET A 46 13.19 7.73 -0.10
C MET A 46 14.24 8.84 -0.20
N THR A 47 15.13 8.77 -1.20
CA THR A 47 16.11 9.82 -1.50
C THR A 47 15.46 11.19 -1.69
N ILE A 48 14.36 11.25 -2.44
CA ILE A 48 13.64 12.49 -2.68
C ILE A 48 13.00 13.02 -1.38
N MET A 49 12.40 12.13 -0.58
CA MET A 49 11.81 12.50 0.71
C MET A 49 12.85 13.09 1.65
N ILE A 50 14.03 12.45 1.77
CA ILE A 50 15.14 12.93 2.58
C ILE A 50 15.63 14.30 2.09
N ARG A 51 15.87 14.45 0.78
CA ARG A 51 16.32 15.72 0.18
C ARG A 51 15.33 16.85 0.44
N THR A 52 14.03 16.56 0.30
CA THR A 52 12.98 17.56 0.58
C THR A 52 13.00 18.00 2.04
N ALA A 53 13.20 17.08 2.98
CA ALA A 53 13.31 17.41 4.40
C ALA A 53 14.49 18.34 4.69
N TYR A 54 15.66 18.03 4.13
CA TYR A 54 16.86 18.87 4.29
C TYR A 54 16.71 20.25 3.64
N GLN A 55 16.12 20.31 2.44
CA GLN A 55 15.81 21.58 1.77
C GLN A 55 14.86 22.45 2.60
N THR A 56 13.84 21.85 3.19
CA THR A 56 12.89 22.55 4.05
C THR A 56 13.57 23.09 5.32
N ALA A 57 14.54 22.35 5.84
CA ALA A 57 15.33 22.78 6.99
C ALA A 57 16.45 23.82 6.64
N GLY A 58 16.68 24.11 5.35
CA GLY A 58 17.73 25.02 4.90
C GLY A 58 19.15 24.49 5.11
N VAL A 59 19.34 23.18 5.26
CA VAL A 59 20.62 22.53 5.55
C VAL A 59 21.15 21.84 4.30
N GLN A 60 22.46 22.02 4.02
CA GLN A 60 23.12 21.26 2.95
C GLN A 60 23.20 19.78 3.29
N LEU A 61 22.79 18.94 2.35
CA LEU A 61 22.77 17.48 2.49
C LEU A 61 23.99 16.87 1.78
N PRO A 62 24.93 16.23 2.52
CA PRO A 62 25.99 15.45 1.91
C PRO A 62 25.43 14.20 1.21
N VAL A 63 25.95 13.87 0.02
CA VAL A 63 25.46 12.71 -0.78
C VAL A 63 25.60 11.41 0.00
N GLU A 64 26.73 11.19 0.64
CA GLU A 64 27.02 10.02 1.49
C GLU A 64 25.98 9.83 2.61
N THR A 65 25.46 10.93 3.16
CA THR A 65 24.44 10.90 4.22
C THR A 65 23.11 10.34 3.70
N VAL A 66 22.73 10.66 2.44
CA VAL A 66 21.51 10.14 1.83
C VAL A 66 21.56 8.63 1.71
N ASP A 67 22.65 8.12 1.12
CA ASP A 67 22.84 6.69 0.88
C ASP A 67 22.87 5.92 2.21
N LEU A 68 23.49 6.49 3.23
CA LEU A 68 23.53 5.89 4.56
C LEU A 68 22.12 5.80 5.18
N ILE A 69 21.32 6.87 5.11
CA ILE A 69 19.94 6.86 5.63
C ILE A 69 19.08 5.86 4.86
N VAL A 70 19.18 5.87 3.52
CA VAL A 70 18.39 4.96 2.67
C VAL A 70 18.74 3.50 2.97
N ASN A 71 20.02 3.15 2.96
CA ASN A 71 20.45 1.77 3.19
C ASN A 71 20.03 1.28 4.58
N LYS A 72 20.27 2.09 5.62
CA LYS A 72 19.84 1.74 6.98
C LYS A 72 18.32 1.59 7.10
N SER A 73 17.55 2.43 6.42
CA SER A 73 16.09 2.31 6.44
C SER A 73 15.59 1.08 5.69
N LEU A 74 16.27 0.67 4.62
CA LEU A 74 15.92 -0.55 3.88
C LEU A 74 16.12 -1.82 4.69
N GLU A 75 16.98 -1.82 5.72
CA GLU A 75 17.12 -2.92 6.67
C GLU A 75 15.83 -3.18 7.47
N ASN A 76 14.97 -2.15 7.60
CA ASN A 76 13.66 -2.24 8.24
C ASN A 76 12.56 -2.80 7.31
N LEU A 77 12.89 -3.18 6.07
CA LEU A 77 11.94 -3.75 5.11
C LEU A 77 12.20 -5.24 4.93
N ARG A 78 11.23 -6.07 5.29
CA ARG A 78 11.21 -7.51 4.97
C ARG A 78 10.38 -7.72 3.72
N VAL A 79 10.95 -8.35 2.70
CA VAL A 79 10.26 -8.68 1.45
C VAL A 79 10.04 -10.17 1.37
N ILE A 80 8.80 -10.58 1.15
CA ILE A 80 8.38 -11.96 0.96
C ILE A 80 7.87 -12.10 -0.46
N ASP A 81 8.65 -12.77 -1.31
CA ASP A 81 8.26 -13.05 -2.69
C ASP A 81 7.35 -14.28 -2.75
N CYS A 82 6.17 -14.13 -3.32
CA CYS A 82 5.24 -15.23 -3.53
C CYS A 82 5.05 -15.47 -5.03
N CYS A 83 5.32 -16.70 -5.50
CA CYS A 83 5.20 -17.07 -6.90
C CYS A 83 3.91 -17.84 -7.23
N ASN A 84 3.12 -18.22 -6.22
CA ASN A 84 1.87 -18.94 -6.36
C ASN A 84 0.94 -18.76 -5.16
N ASN A 85 -0.30 -19.23 -5.30
CA ASN A 85 -1.32 -19.10 -4.25
C ASN A 85 -0.95 -19.82 -2.94
N ASP A 86 -0.30 -20.96 -3.02
CA ASP A 86 0.04 -21.76 -1.83
C ASP A 86 1.13 -21.03 -1.00
N GLN A 87 2.13 -20.43 -1.68
CA GLN A 87 3.12 -19.61 -1.01
C GLN A 87 2.49 -18.37 -0.37
N LEU A 88 1.55 -17.71 -1.08
CA LEU A 88 0.82 -16.59 -0.48
C LEU A 88 0.08 -17.01 0.79
N HIS A 89 -0.66 -18.14 0.74
CA HIS A 89 -1.35 -18.65 1.93
C HIS A 89 -0.37 -18.99 3.06
N LEU A 90 0.74 -19.67 2.76
CA LEU A 90 1.75 -20.00 3.75
C LEU A 90 2.33 -18.74 4.40
N SER A 91 2.66 -17.73 3.60
CA SER A 91 3.15 -16.45 4.11
C SER A 91 2.13 -15.75 5.00
N LEU A 92 0.84 -15.78 4.63
CA LEU A 92 -0.22 -15.20 5.46
C LEU A 92 -0.41 -15.96 6.79
N TYR A 93 -0.21 -17.28 6.80
CA TYR A 93 -0.26 -18.06 8.05
C TYR A 93 0.95 -17.83 8.95
N ALA A 94 2.12 -17.52 8.39
CA ALA A 94 3.34 -17.23 9.13
C ALA A 94 3.41 -15.79 9.68
N LEU A 95 2.47 -14.90 9.29
CA LEU A 95 2.48 -13.49 9.71
C LEU A 95 2.47 -13.31 11.23
N GLU A 96 1.76 -14.16 11.94
CA GLU A 96 1.68 -14.07 13.40
C GLU A 96 3.06 -14.27 14.06
N ASP A 97 3.81 -15.27 13.61
CA ASP A 97 5.16 -15.54 14.10
C ASP A 97 6.13 -14.39 13.76
N GLU A 98 6.01 -13.83 12.55
CA GLU A 98 6.80 -12.66 12.13
C GLU A 98 6.51 -11.44 13.01
N LEU A 99 5.24 -11.16 13.29
CA LEU A 99 4.82 -10.03 14.12
C LEU A 99 5.20 -10.21 15.60
N LEU A 100 5.20 -11.45 16.10
CA LEU A 100 5.66 -11.76 17.45
C LEU A 100 7.19 -11.61 17.57
N SER A 101 7.92 -11.86 16.48
CA SER A 101 9.40 -11.78 16.48
C SER A 101 9.92 -10.34 16.51
N ASP A 102 9.11 -9.36 16.08
CA ASP A 102 9.54 -7.97 15.97
C ASP A 102 8.38 -7.00 16.17
N GLU A 103 8.31 -6.43 17.36
CA GLU A 103 7.28 -5.46 17.76
C GLU A 103 7.34 -4.13 16.98
N LYS A 104 8.43 -3.87 16.25
CA LYS A 104 8.57 -2.67 15.42
C LYS A 104 7.82 -2.75 14.10
N ILE A 105 7.30 -3.92 13.72
CA ILE A 105 6.54 -4.08 12.47
C ILE A 105 5.22 -3.35 12.58
N ALA A 106 5.12 -2.19 11.94
CA ALA A 106 3.95 -1.33 11.93
C ALA A 106 3.13 -1.40 10.63
N LEU A 107 3.70 -1.93 9.54
CA LEU A 107 3.06 -1.99 8.24
C LEU A 107 3.18 -3.38 7.62
N LEU A 108 2.02 -3.94 7.23
CA LEU A 108 1.91 -5.07 6.30
C LEU A 108 1.42 -4.55 4.96
N ALA A 109 2.22 -4.69 3.92
CA ALA A 109 1.91 -4.32 2.54
C ALA A 109 1.78 -5.57 1.67
N ILE A 110 0.74 -5.66 0.82
CA ILE A 110 0.53 -6.80 -0.09
C ILE A 110 0.28 -6.26 -1.50
N ASP A 111 1.15 -6.60 -2.44
CA ASP A 111 1.03 -6.21 -3.85
C ASP A 111 1.11 -7.43 -4.77
N ASN A 112 0.02 -7.99 -5.20
CA ASN A 112 -1.40 -7.67 -5.19
C ASN A 112 -2.20 -8.83 -4.56
N ILE A 113 -3.27 -8.53 -3.81
CA ILE A 113 -4.06 -9.57 -3.13
C ILE A 113 -4.85 -10.47 -4.10
N LEU A 114 -5.10 -10.01 -5.33
CA LEU A 114 -5.81 -10.77 -6.37
C LEU A 114 -4.88 -11.50 -7.36
N ALA A 115 -3.57 -11.53 -7.10
CA ALA A 115 -2.58 -12.08 -8.04
C ALA A 115 -2.94 -13.47 -8.57
N TYR A 116 -3.37 -14.35 -7.70
CA TYR A 116 -3.64 -15.76 -8.05
C TYR A 116 -5.11 -16.08 -8.23
N TYR A 117 -6.00 -15.08 -8.28
CA TYR A 117 -7.43 -15.28 -8.46
C TYR A 117 -7.77 -16.09 -9.72
N TRP A 118 -7.17 -15.77 -10.87
CA TRP A 118 -7.46 -16.46 -12.13
C TRP A 118 -6.98 -17.91 -12.14
N GLN A 119 -5.91 -18.23 -11.44
CA GLN A 119 -5.46 -19.60 -11.23
C GLN A 119 -6.51 -20.35 -10.42
N MET A 120 -6.92 -19.81 -9.28
CA MET A 120 -7.90 -20.44 -8.38
C MET A 120 -9.27 -20.62 -9.04
N ARG A 121 -9.68 -19.65 -9.86
CA ARG A 121 -10.93 -19.74 -10.63
C ARG A 121 -10.90 -20.88 -11.64
N ARG A 122 -9.80 -21.09 -12.36
CA ARG A 122 -9.62 -22.18 -13.31
C ARG A 122 -9.71 -23.56 -12.65
N GLU A 123 -9.22 -23.67 -11.44
CA GLU A 123 -9.31 -24.87 -10.62
C GLU A 123 -10.71 -25.09 -10.02
N LYS A 124 -11.71 -24.26 -10.39
CA LYS A 124 -13.11 -24.30 -9.94
C LYS A 124 -13.31 -24.21 -8.41
N ARG A 125 -12.33 -23.66 -7.70
CA ARG A 125 -12.37 -23.55 -6.24
C ARG A 125 -13.06 -22.27 -5.76
N ILE A 126 -13.14 -21.22 -6.62
CA ILE A 126 -13.66 -19.90 -6.24
C ILE A 126 -14.46 -19.30 -7.39
N LEU A 127 -15.64 -18.72 -7.08
CA LEU A 127 -16.56 -18.18 -8.07
C LEU A 127 -16.36 -16.70 -8.38
N GLY A 128 -15.92 -15.87 -7.42
CA GLY A 128 -15.82 -14.42 -7.58
C GLY A 128 -14.58 -13.81 -6.95
N MET A 129 -14.09 -12.69 -7.53
CA MET A 129 -12.92 -11.95 -7.03
C MET A 129 -13.11 -11.44 -5.61
N ASP A 130 -14.29 -10.90 -5.29
CA ASP A 130 -14.57 -10.39 -3.95
C ASP A 130 -14.62 -11.52 -2.92
N GLN A 131 -15.08 -12.70 -3.31
CA GLN A 131 -15.06 -13.88 -2.44
C GLN A 131 -13.63 -14.33 -2.16
N TYR A 132 -12.77 -14.33 -3.18
CA TYR A 132 -11.34 -14.65 -3.03
C TYR A 132 -10.65 -13.63 -2.14
N ALA A 133 -10.81 -12.33 -2.42
CA ALA A 133 -10.26 -11.26 -1.58
C ALA A 133 -10.73 -11.38 -0.13
N ARG A 134 -12.03 -11.60 0.10
CA ARG A 134 -12.60 -11.79 1.46
C ARG A 134 -11.96 -12.97 2.19
N SER A 135 -11.71 -14.08 1.51
CA SER A 135 -11.06 -15.25 2.14
C SER A 135 -9.66 -14.91 2.64
N LEU A 136 -8.86 -14.20 1.84
CA LEU A 136 -7.52 -13.77 2.23
C LEU A 136 -7.54 -12.73 3.35
N VAL A 137 -8.42 -11.73 3.26
CA VAL A 137 -8.57 -10.70 4.31
C VAL A 137 -8.99 -11.33 5.64
N ARG A 138 -9.83 -12.38 5.63
CA ARG A 138 -10.18 -13.11 6.86
C ARG A 138 -8.96 -13.79 7.49
N ILE A 139 -8.10 -14.41 6.68
CA ILE A 139 -6.85 -15.02 7.18
C ILE A 139 -5.96 -13.93 7.79
N ILE A 140 -5.73 -12.83 7.06
CA ILE A 140 -4.93 -11.71 7.55
C ILE A 140 -5.47 -11.24 8.90
N ARG A 141 -6.76 -10.89 8.98
CA ARG A 141 -7.37 -10.41 10.22
C ARG A 141 -7.25 -11.39 11.38
N ALA A 142 -7.45 -12.67 11.13
CA ALA A 142 -7.33 -13.69 12.17
C ALA A 142 -5.91 -13.76 12.77
N ARG A 143 -4.89 -13.43 11.97
CA ARG A 143 -3.48 -13.49 12.40
C ARG A 143 -2.96 -12.19 12.99
N ILE A 144 -3.49 -11.04 12.54
CA ILE A 144 -2.94 -9.73 12.91
C ILE A 144 -3.83 -8.93 13.87
N SER A 145 -5.04 -9.40 14.21
CA SER A 145 -6.01 -8.61 15.00
C SER A 145 -5.53 -8.22 16.39
N GLN A 146 -4.58 -8.94 16.95
CA GLN A 146 -3.99 -8.65 18.26
C GLN A 146 -2.82 -7.65 18.21
N PHE A 147 -2.34 -7.31 17.00
CA PHE A 147 -1.21 -6.40 16.81
C PHE A 147 -1.69 -5.02 16.36
N CYS A 148 -1.01 -3.98 16.83
CA CYS A 148 -1.29 -2.59 16.46
C CYS A 148 -0.57 -2.20 15.17
N ASN A 149 -0.89 -2.85 14.06
CA ASN A 149 -0.29 -2.56 12.77
C ASN A 149 -1.31 -2.12 11.72
N MET A 150 -0.81 -1.45 10.68
CA MET A 150 -1.59 -1.06 9.52
C MET A 150 -1.40 -2.10 8.41
N THR A 151 -2.50 -2.55 7.81
CA THR A 151 -2.46 -3.41 6.62
C THR A 151 -2.93 -2.65 5.39
N VAL A 152 -2.11 -2.67 4.34
CA VAL A 152 -2.44 -2.08 3.04
C VAL A 152 -2.26 -3.14 1.97
N TYR A 153 -3.27 -3.34 1.13
CA TYR A 153 -3.15 -4.21 -0.03
C TYR A 153 -3.65 -3.53 -1.29
N THR A 154 -3.03 -3.86 -2.41
CA THR A 154 -3.49 -3.43 -3.73
C THR A 154 -4.41 -4.48 -4.35
N ARG A 155 -5.33 -4.04 -5.19
CA ARG A 155 -6.15 -4.90 -6.04
C ARG A 155 -6.49 -4.20 -7.36
N TRP A 156 -6.73 -4.99 -8.39
CA TRP A 156 -7.30 -4.45 -9.63
C TRP A 156 -8.79 -4.21 -9.49
N ASP A 157 -9.29 -3.19 -10.16
CA ASP A 157 -10.72 -2.93 -10.28
C ASP A 157 -11.14 -3.20 -11.74
N GLU A 158 -11.93 -4.25 -11.97
CA GLU A 158 -12.43 -4.62 -13.30
C GLU A 158 -13.42 -3.59 -13.87
N SER A 159 -14.06 -2.79 -13.02
CA SER A 159 -15.03 -1.79 -13.46
C SER A 159 -14.45 -0.69 -14.36
N MET A 160 -13.11 -0.60 -14.43
CA MET A 160 -12.40 0.38 -15.25
C MET A 160 -12.25 -0.03 -16.73
N SER A 161 -12.59 -1.27 -17.09
CA SER A 161 -12.46 -1.77 -18.49
C SER A 161 -13.69 -1.49 -19.36
N GLN A 162 -14.79 -1.10 -18.77
CA GLN A 162 -15.97 -0.63 -19.52
C GLN A 162 -15.97 0.90 -19.53
N ASN A 163 -16.04 1.48 -20.72
CA ASN A 163 -16.21 2.91 -20.99
C ASN A 163 -17.51 3.42 -20.34
N GLU A 164 -17.57 3.44 -19.03
CA GLU A 164 -18.67 4.10 -18.33
C GLU A 164 -18.45 5.61 -18.39
N THR A 165 -19.15 6.25 -19.34
CA THR A 165 -19.61 7.63 -19.17
C THR A 165 -20.12 7.79 -17.73
N PRO A 166 -19.91 8.94 -17.07
CA PRO A 166 -20.42 9.21 -15.73
C PRO A 166 -21.95 9.32 -15.76
N VAL A 167 -22.63 8.19 -15.96
CA VAL A 167 -24.07 8.13 -15.79
C VAL A 167 -24.32 7.99 -14.30
N THR A 168 -24.91 9.01 -13.74
CA THR A 168 -25.60 9.06 -12.46
C THR A 168 -26.57 7.88 -12.33
N SER A 169 -26.09 6.71 -11.96
CA SER A 169 -26.96 5.62 -11.51
C SER A 169 -27.12 5.72 -9.99
N LEU A 170 -28.19 6.42 -9.62
CA LEU A 170 -28.68 6.60 -8.25
C LEU A 170 -29.12 5.30 -7.54
N ASN A 171 -29.02 4.13 -8.19
CA ASN A 171 -29.60 2.86 -7.72
C ASN A 171 -28.60 1.67 -7.63
N SER A 172 -27.29 1.90 -7.51
CA SER A 172 -26.41 0.80 -7.11
C SER A 172 -26.52 0.57 -5.60
N PRO A 173 -26.58 -0.70 -5.11
CA PRO A 173 -26.63 -1.01 -3.69
C PRO A 173 -25.49 -0.30 -2.97
N LYS A 174 -25.78 0.25 -1.79
CA LYS A 174 -24.83 1.05 -1.01
C LYS A 174 -23.51 0.27 -0.85
N ARG A 175 -22.50 0.68 -1.61
CA ARG A 175 -21.14 0.09 -1.59
C ARG A 175 -20.45 0.15 -0.21
N THR A 176 -21.06 0.78 0.78
CA THR A 176 -20.63 0.82 2.18
C THR A 176 -20.71 -0.55 2.84
N ASP A 177 -21.73 -1.35 2.53
CA ASP A 177 -21.90 -2.70 3.09
C ASP A 177 -20.73 -3.62 2.71
N LEU A 178 -20.15 -3.41 1.52
CA LEU A 178 -18.99 -4.15 1.03
C LEU A 178 -17.70 -3.91 1.85
N LEU A 179 -17.45 -2.70 2.36
CA LEU A 179 -16.26 -2.41 3.15
C LEU A 179 -16.33 -3.11 4.50
N GLU A 180 -17.49 -3.05 5.15
CA GLU A 180 -17.73 -3.69 6.43
C GLU A 180 -17.65 -5.21 6.33
N GLU A 181 -18.32 -5.81 5.33
CA GLU A 181 -18.23 -7.24 5.03
C GLU A 181 -16.81 -7.71 4.73
N MET A 182 -16.01 -6.88 4.05
CA MET A 182 -14.61 -7.17 3.77
C MET A 182 -13.69 -6.88 4.96
N GLY A 183 -14.19 -6.18 5.98
CA GLY A 183 -13.39 -5.75 7.13
C GLY A 183 -12.31 -4.74 6.77
N VAL A 184 -12.60 -3.84 5.83
CA VAL A 184 -11.70 -2.80 5.33
C VAL A 184 -12.15 -1.45 5.88
N ASN A 185 -11.26 -0.73 6.54
CA ASN A 185 -11.56 0.59 7.10
C ASN A 185 -11.64 1.67 6.02
N TYR A 186 -10.72 1.61 5.05
CA TYR A 186 -10.60 2.59 3.97
C TYR A 186 -10.34 1.93 2.63
N ARG A 187 -11.02 2.41 1.59
CA ARG A 187 -10.75 2.06 0.20
C ARG A 187 -10.27 3.31 -0.54
N LEU A 188 -9.10 3.22 -1.17
CA LEU A 188 -8.54 4.25 -2.03
C LEU A 188 -8.69 3.80 -3.49
N GLN A 189 -9.50 4.50 -4.26
CA GLN A 189 -9.66 4.23 -5.69
C GLN A 189 -8.97 5.34 -6.49
N LEU A 190 -7.91 4.97 -7.21
CA LEU A 190 -7.14 5.89 -8.04
C LEU A 190 -7.72 5.93 -9.45
N CYS A 191 -8.21 7.08 -9.88
CA CYS A 191 -8.86 7.29 -11.17
C CYS A 191 -8.12 8.34 -11.99
N LYS A 192 -8.18 8.22 -13.32
CA LYS A 192 -7.76 9.32 -14.20
C LYS A 192 -8.75 10.47 -14.11
N SER A 193 -8.24 11.69 -14.15
CA SER A 193 -9.06 12.91 -14.30
C SER A 193 -9.19 13.27 -15.79
N PHE A 194 -10.19 14.08 -16.12
CA PHE A 194 -10.29 14.72 -17.43
C PHE A 194 -9.26 15.83 -17.64
N ILE A 195 -8.66 16.34 -16.56
CA ILE A 195 -7.61 17.36 -16.61
C ILE A 195 -6.27 16.67 -16.85
N VAL A 196 -5.51 17.17 -17.81
CA VAL A 196 -4.20 16.63 -18.16
C VAL A 196 -3.25 16.72 -16.95
N ARG A 197 -2.59 15.61 -16.62
CA ARG A 197 -1.67 15.45 -15.48
C ARG A 197 -2.29 15.52 -14.09
N GLU A 198 -3.61 15.62 -13.96
CA GLU A 198 -4.29 15.46 -12.68
C GLU A 198 -4.99 14.12 -12.59
N PHE A 199 -5.12 13.62 -11.38
CA PHE A 199 -5.80 12.38 -11.06
C PHE A 199 -6.73 12.60 -9.88
N ILE A 200 -7.69 11.70 -9.70
CA ILE A 200 -8.65 11.74 -8.61
C ILE A 200 -8.49 10.48 -7.77
N CYS A 201 -8.32 10.65 -6.47
CA CYS A 201 -8.42 9.59 -5.49
C CYS A 201 -9.78 9.67 -4.80
N ARG A 202 -10.59 8.62 -4.91
CA ARG A 202 -11.80 8.45 -4.09
C ARG A 202 -11.41 7.70 -2.84
N VAL A 203 -11.59 8.35 -1.70
CA VAL A 203 -11.37 7.77 -0.37
C VAL A 203 -12.74 7.40 0.19
N GLN A 204 -12.99 6.13 0.36
CA GLN A 204 -14.22 5.61 0.96
C GLN A 204 -13.91 5.04 2.34
N SER A 205 -14.67 5.44 3.34
CA SER A 205 -14.77 4.80 4.65
C SER A 205 -16.20 4.28 4.86
N ILE A 206 -16.46 3.63 5.97
CA ILE A 206 -17.79 3.14 6.33
C ILE A 206 -18.82 4.29 6.33
N ASN A 207 -18.42 5.48 6.80
CA ASN A 207 -19.32 6.61 7.04
C ASN A 207 -19.21 7.74 6.03
N ASP A 208 -18.16 7.78 5.19
CA ASP A 208 -17.88 8.94 4.36
C ASP A 208 -17.19 8.55 3.05
N THR A 209 -17.40 9.38 2.03
CA THR A 209 -16.71 9.28 0.75
C THR A 209 -16.21 10.66 0.34
N LYS A 210 -14.88 10.79 0.19
CA LYS A 210 -14.21 12.02 -0.23
C LYS A 210 -13.50 11.83 -1.56
N GLN A 211 -13.38 12.91 -2.31
CA GLN A 211 -12.54 12.95 -3.51
C GLN A 211 -11.41 13.95 -3.29
N ILE A 212 -10.19 13.52 -3.53
CA ILE A 212 -8.98 14.32 -3.41
C ILE A 212 -8.27 14.27 -4.75
N ARG A 213 -7.88 15.42 -5.27
CA ARG A 213 -7.05 15.52 -6.49
C ARG A 213 -5.60 15.24 -6.13
N TYR A 214 -4.86 14.67 -7.07
CA TYR A 214 -3.43 14.47 -6.91
C TYR A 214 -2.71 14.53 -8.25
N THR A 215 -1.41 14.78 -8.18
CA THR A 215 -0.48 14.69 -9.30
C THR A 215 0.54 13.60 -9.03
N ILE A 216 1.13 13.08 -10.09
CA ILE A 216 2.23 12.11 -10.02
C ILE A 216 3.50 12.84 -10.47
N SER A 217 4.54 12.75 -9.65
CA SER A 217 5.88 13.27 -9.94
C SER A 217 6.93 12.25 -9.54
N ASP A 218 8.19 12.54 -9.80
CA ASP A 218 9.31 11.70 -9.35
C ASP A 218 9.37 11.57 -7.83
N SER A 219 8.85 12.57 -7.10
CA SER A 219 8.70 12.53 -5.64
C SER A 219 7.49 11.72 -5.15
N GLY A 220 6.79 11.03 -6.04
CA GLY A 220 5.61 10.24 -5.72
C GLY A 220 4.29 11.00 -5.99
N ILE A 221 3.26 10.62 -5.24
CA ILE A 221 1.93 11.26 -5.30
C ILE A 221 1.95 12.53 -4.45
N LYS A 222 1.53 13.64 -5.04
CA LYS A 222 1.30 14.92 -4.37
C LYS A 222 -0.19 15.22 -4.35
N TRP A 223 -0.75 15.33 -3.16
CA TRP A 223 -2.14 15.69 -2.94
C TRP A 223 -2.36 17.17 -3.19
N ILE A 224 -3.46 17.51 -3.87
CA ILE A 224 -3.91 18.89 -4.10
C ILE A 224 -5.10 19.08 -3.15
N LEU A 225 -4.83 19.73 -2.03
CA LEU A 225 -5.81 20.04 -0.98
C LEU A 225 -6.54 21.32 -1.29
#